data_cacd9248cf9af42b0fd3c3c421257062
#
_entry.id   cacd9248cf9af42b0fd3c3c421257062
#
_cell.length_a   1.000
_cell.length_b   1.000
_cell.length_c   1.000
_cell.angle_alpha   90.00
_cell.angle_beta   90.00
_cell.angle_gamma   90.00
#
_symmetry.space_group_name_H-M   'P 1'
#
loop_
_entity.id
_entity.type
_entity.pdbx_description
1 polymer ?
#
loop_
_entity_poly.entity_id
_entity_poly.type
_entity_poly.pdbx_seq_one_letter_code
_entity_poly.pdbx_strand_id
1 'polypeptide(L)'
;LTLKIQSNSLQHKTIMIQKLFSKSEALSQMHSFVESKADRYQEMRNYDFGKLENNFVSGLSPAISRRIITEEVFLKTILSSFSFNKVEKLIQEICWRTYWKGYLENRSQIWTNYLTDLVDLRYLKASREYENASKGETEIVCFNGWLNELMENGYLHNHTRMWFSSIWIHTLKLPWQLGAELFMKFLLDADPASNTLSWRWVAGNHTLGKTYLANPSNIKKYTGGRLFPENQLARKAVESNQDGT
;
A
#
# COMPACT_ATOMS: atom_id res chain seq x y z
N LEU A 1 -15.79 -5.46 27.77
CA LEU A 1 -15.32 -4.33 26.93
C LEU A 1 -14.70 -4.82 25.61
N THR A 2 -13.82 -5.81 25.64
CA THR A 2 -13.08 -6.35 24.48
C THR A 2 -14.00 -6.91 23.37
N LEU A 3 -15.05 -7.65 23.74
CA LEU A 3 -16.02 -8.22 22.79
C LEU A 3 -16.87 -7.14 22.09
N LYS A 4 -17.21 -6.05 22.76
CA LYS A 4 -17.95 -4.92 22.17
C LYS A 4 -17.08 -4.13 21.19
N ILE A 5 -15.79 -3.99 21.48
CA ILE A 5 -14.82 -3.29 20.61
C ILE A 5 -14.62 -4.12 19.32
N GLN A 6 -14.47 -5.45 19.44
CA GLN A 6 -14.36 -6.34 18.28
C GLN A 6 -15.63 -6.37 17.42
N SER A 7 -16.83 -6.37 18.02
CA SER A 7 -18.08 -6.33 17.25
C SER A 7 -18.26 -5.00 16.51
N ASN A 8 -17.92 -3.88 17.11
CA ASN A 8 -17.99 -2.56 16.46
C ASN A 8 -16.97 -2.44 15.31
N SER A 9 -15.75 -2.97 15.47
CA SER A 9 -14.73 -3.02 14.42
C SER A 9 -15.18 -3.88 13.24
N LEU A 10 -15.74 -5.07 13.48
CA LEU A 10 -16.28 -5.93 12.43
C LEU A 10 -17.45 -5.28 11.68
N GLN A 11 -18.34 -4.63 12.40
CA GLN A 11 -19.50 -3.95 11.82
C GLN A 11 -19.08 -2.73 10.98
N HIS A 12 -18.10 -1.97 11.46
CA HIS A 12 -17.53 -0.85 10.70
C HIS A 12 -16.82 -1.32 9.43
N LYS A 13 -16.03 -2.40 9.51
CA LYS A 13 -15.36 -3.03 8.36
C LYS A 13 -16.39 -3.56 7.35
N THR A 14 -17.47 -4.17 7.80
CA THR A 14 -18.55 -4.67 6.93
C THR A 14 -19.24 -3.53 6.18
N ILE A 15 -19.58 -2.43 6.85
CA ILE A 15 -20.19 -1.25 6.24
C ILE A 15 -19.24 -0.60 5.23
N MET A 16 -17.96 -0.48 5.57
CA MET A 16 -16.94 0.07 4.68
C MET A 16 -16.77 -0.81 3.43
N ILE A 17 -16.73 -2.13 3.59
CA ILE A 17 -16.67 -3.09 2.49
C ILE A 17 -17.91 -2.96 1.59
N GLN A 18 -19.11 -2.91 2.15
CA GLN A 18 -20.34 -2.75 1.37
C GLN A 18 -20.33 -1.46 0.54
N LYS A 19 -19.92 -0.35 1.11
CA LYS A 19 -19.78 0.93 0.40
C LYS A 19 -18.76 0.86 -0.74
N LEU A 20 -17.57 0.33 -0.48
CA LEU A 20 -16.50 0.26 -1.47
C LEU A 20 -16.80 -0.66 -2.67
N PHE A 21 -17.74 -1.61 -2.51
CA PHE A 21 -18.11 -2.57 -3.55
C PHE A 21 -19.48 -2.28 -4.20
N SER A 22 -20.14 -1.18 -3.83
CA SER A 22 -21.30 -0.67 -4.56
C SER A 22 -20.86 0.24 -5.71
N LYS A 23 -21.37 0.02 -6.92
CA LYS A 23 -21.04 0.84 -8.09
C LYS A 23 -21.49 2.30 -7.90
N SER A 24 -22.66 2.52 -7.33
CA SER A 24 -23.20 3.86 -7.06
C SER A 24 -22.30 4.62 -6.08
N GLU A 25 -21.89 3.97 -5.00
CA GLU A 25 -21.00 4.58 -4.00
C GLU A 25 -19.60 4.86 -4.58
N ALA A 26 -19.03 3.92 -5.36
CA ALA A 26 -17.75 4.12 -6.01
C ALA A 26 -17.78 5.29 -7.01
N LEU A 27 -18.86 5.45 -7.77
CA LEU A 27 -19.05 6.60 -8.68
C LEU A 27 -19.22 7.90 -7.88
N SER A 28 -20.01 7.91 -6.81
CA SER A 28 -20.17 9.06 -5.93
C SER A 28 -18.84 9.50 -5.32
N GLN A 29 -18.06 8.56 -4.80
CA GLN A 29 -16.72 8.82 -4.26
C GLN A 29 -15.76 9.35 -5.33
N MET A 30 -15.83 8.81 -6.56
CA MET A 30 -15.03 9.28 -7.69
C MET A 30 -15.35 10.74 -8.04
N HIS A 31 -16.61 11.09 -8.16
CA HIS A 31 -17.02 12.47 -8.44
C HIS A 31 -16.61 13.41 -7.31
N SER A 32 -16.89 13.05 -6.06
CA SER A 32 -16.47 13.84 -4.90
C SER A 32 -14.95 14.08 -4.85
N PHE A 33 -14.15 13.07 -5.16
CA PHE A 33 -12.69 13.23 -5.23
C PHE A 33 -12.28 14.18 -6.37
N VAL A 34 -12.86 14.03 -7.55
CA VAL A 34 -12.55 14.87 -8.71
C VAL A 34 -12.90 16.34 -8.42
N GLU A 35 -14.05 16.58 -7.80
CA GLU A 35 -14.52 17.94 -7.49
C GLU A 35 -13.71 18.64 -6.38
N SER A 36 -13.25 17.89 -5.36
CA SER A 36 -12.72 18.49 -4.14
C SER A 36 -11.20 18.35 -3.92
N LYS A 37 -10.54 17.36 -4.58
CA LYS A 37 -9.17 16.99 -4.23
C LYS A 37 -8.23 16.76 -5.43
N ALA A 38 -8.76 16.43 -6.60
CA ALA A 38 -7.94 16.00 -7.73
C ALA A 38 -6.97 17.09 -8.23
N ASP A 39 -7.36 18.35 -8.15
CA ASP A 39 -6.54 19.49 -8.55
C ASP A 39 -5.30 19.70 -7.68
N ARG A 40 -5.35 19.23 -6.41
CA ARG A 40 -4.26 19.31 -5.44
C ARG A 40 -3.52 17.97 -5.28
N TYR A 41 -3.92 16.96 -6.01
CA TYR A 41 -3.35 15.61 -5.90
C TYR A 41 -1.83 15.61 -6.06
N GLN A 42 -1.30 16.30 -7.07
CA GLN A 42 0.14 16.34 -7.34
C GLN A 42 0.96 16.81 -6.13
N GLU A 43 0.47 17.83 -5.42
CA GLU A 43 1.16 18.43 -4.28
C GLU A 43 0.98 17.62 -3.00
N MET A 44 -0.21 17.07 -2.81
CA MET A 44 -0.65 16.52 -1.53
C MET A 44 -0.65 14.99 -1.48
N ARG A 45 -0.51 14.30 -2.60
CA ARG A 45 -0.62 12.84 -2.69
C ARG A 45 0.31 12.03 -1.77
N ASN A 46 1.42 12.64 -1.36
CA ASN A 46 2.39 11.98 -0.49
C ASN A 46 2.11 12.17 1.00
N TYR A 47 1.20 13.08 1.36
CA TYR A 47 0.87 13.33 2.75
C TYR A 47 -0.15 12.31 3.26
N ASP A 48 0.19 11.69 4.38
CA ASP A 48 -0.68 10.82 5.15
C ASP A 48 -1.09 11.51 6.45
N PHE A 49 -2.28 12.07 6.48
CA PHE A 49 -2.84 12.74 7.64
C PHE A 49 -3.62 11.80 8.58
N GLY A 50 -3.47 10.50 8.40
CA GLY A 50 -4.11 9.45 9.17
C GLY A 50 -5.40 8.98 8.52
N LYS A 51 -6.54 9.56 8.91
CA LYS A 51 -7.83 9.13 8.35
C LYS A 51 -7.92 9.41 6.84
N LEU A 52 -8.52 8.47 6.12
CA LEU A 52 -8.62 8.51 4.65
C LEU A 52 -9.28 9.80 4.14
N GLU A 53 -10.30 10.28 4.83
CA GLU A 53 -11.02 11.51 4.47
C GLU A 53 -10.16 12.78 4.52
N ASN A 54 -9.09 12.76 5.31
CA ASN A 54 -8.15 13.88 5.42
C ASN A 54 -7.07 13.85 4.34
N ASN A 55 -6.92 12.74 3.62
CA ASN A 55 -5.90 12.55 2.60
C ASN A 55 -6.38 13.01 1.23
N PHE A 56 -5.44 13.40 0.38
CA PHE A 56 -5.69 13.84 -0.99
C PHE A 56 -5.53 12.69 -2.00
N VAL A 57 -6.10 11.55 -1.65
CA VAL A 57 -6.13 10.34 -2.49
C VAL A 57 -7.59 9.93 -2.73
N SER A 58 -7.84 9.22 -3.82
CA SER A 58 -9.21 8.87 -4.21
C SER A 58 -9.85 7.81 -3.32
N GLY A 59 -9.05 6.92 -2.71
CA GLY A 59 -9.54 5.73 -2.00
C GLY A 59 -10.25 4.70 -2.90
N LEU A 60 -10.15 4.84 -4.23
CA LEU A 60 -10.88 4.02 -5.21
C LEU A 60 -10.17 2.73 -5.59
N SER A 61 -8.95 2.50 -5.08
CA SER A 61 -8.18 1.31 -5.44
C SER A 61 -8.92 -0.02 -5.21
N PRO A 62 -9.74 -0.23 -4.16
CA PRO A 62 -10.54 -1.44 -4.02
C PRO A 62 -11.60 -1.61 -5.11
N ALA A 63 -12.30 -0.52 -5.47
CA ALA A 63 -13.33 -0.55 -6.50
C ALA A 63 -12.73 -0.81 -7.90
N ILE A 64 -11.58 -0.20 -8.19
CA ILE A 64 -10.86 -0.40 -9.44
C ILE A 64 -10.28 -1.82 -9.51
N SER A 65 -9.70 -2.33 -8.41
CA SER A 65 -9.17 -3.70 -8.34
C SER A 65 -10.21 -4.76 -8.66
N ARG A 66 -11.47 -4.52 -8.26
CA ARG A 66 -12.60 -5.44 -8.46
C ARG A 66 -13.40 -5.13 -9.73
N ARG A 67 -12.94 -4.21 -10.57
CA ARG A 67 -13.63 -3.81 -11.82
C ARG A 67 -15.05 -3.25 -11.62
N ILE A 68 -15.35 -2.70 -10.44
CA ILE A 68 -16.62 -2.01 -10.15
C ILE A 68 -16.69 -0.70 -10.93
N ILE A 69 -15.57 0.01 -10.98
CA ILE A 69 -15.28 1.08 -11.93
C ILE A 69 -13.96 0.75 -12.65
N THR A 70 -13.81 1.22 -13.89
CA THR A 70 -12.59 1.00 -14.67
C THR A 70 -11.70 2.23 -14.63
N GLU A 71 -10.41 2.01 -14.89
CA GLU A 71 -9.44 3.07 -15.08
C GLU A 71 -9.90 4.07 -16.16
N GLU A 72 -10.52 3.56 -17.25
CA GLU A 72 -11.04 4.38 -18.34
C GLU A 72 -12.13 5.36 -17.88
N VAL A 73 -13.10 4.89 -17.08
CA VAL A 73 -14.16 5.75 -16.53
C VAL A 73 -13.56 6.83 -15.65
N PHE A 74 -12.59 6.48 -14.81
CA PHE A 74 -11.94 7.44 -13.94
C PHE A 74 -11.13 8.48 -14.74
N LEU A 75 -10.35 8.05 -15.73
CA LEU A 75 -9.58 8.95 -16.61
C LEU A 75 -10.50 9.90 -17.40
N LYS A 76 -11.60 9.41 -17.97
CA LYS A 76 -12.58 10.26 -18.67
C LYS A 76 -13.17 11.32 -17.75
N THR A 77 -13.53 10.94 -16.52
CA THR A 77 -14.09 11.90 -15.53
C THR A 77 -13.06 12.96 -15.13
N ILE A 78 -11.81 12.60 -14.90
CA ILE A 78 -10.75 13.56 -14.59
C ILE A 78 -10.51 14.52 -15.76
N LEU A 79 -10.37 14.01 -16.98
CA LEU A 79 -10.05 14.81 -18.17
C LEU A 79 -11.23 15.65 -18.66
N SER A 80 -12.46 15.35 -18.28
CA SER A 80 -13.59 16.24 -18.52
C SER A 80 -13.62 17.45 -17.59
N SER A 81 -12.93 17.37 -16.44
CA SER A 81 -12.92 18.42 -15.41
C SER A 81 -11.64 19.26 -15.41
N PHE A 82 -10.51 18.69 -15.88
CA PHE A 82 -9.19 19.33 -15.81
C PHE A 82 -8.39 19.17 -17.10
N SER A 83 -7.51 20.14 -17.38
CA SER A 83 -6.47 19.96 -18.40
C SER A 83 -5.46 18.89 -17.99
N PHE A 84 -4.91 18.17 -18.96
CA PHE A 84 -3.93 17.11 -18.75
C PHE A 84 -2.77 17.55 -17.83
N ASN A 85 -2.17 18.71 -18.11
CA ASN A 85 -1.01 19.20 -17.36
C ASN A 85 -1.31 19.37 -15.86
N LYS A 86 -2.55 19.71 -15.49
CA LYS A 86 -2.93 19.90 -14.09
C LYS A 86 -3.04 18.59 -13.33
N VAL A 87 -3.39 17.51 -14.01
CA VAL A 87 -3.68 16.19 -13.40
C VAL A 87 -2.74 15.09 -13.89
N GLU A 88 -1.66 15.45 -14.57
CA GLU A 88 -0.71 14.50 -15.16
C GLU A 88 -0.24 13.44 -14.16
N LYS A 89 0.12 13.85 -12.94
CA LYS A 89 0.56 12.91 -11.90
C LYS A 89 -0.52 11.92 -11.48
N LEU A 90 -1.77 12.37 -11.41
CA LEU A 90 -2.89 11.48 -11.10
C LEU A 90 -3.10 10.46 -12.22
N ILE A 91 -3.04 10.91 -13.48
CA ILE A 91 -3.14 10.04 -14.65
C ILE A 91 -2.00 9.01 -14.67
N GLN A 92 -0.76 9.44 -14.42
CA GLN A 92 0.38 8.54 -14.32
C GLN A 92 0.17 7.44 -13.27
N GLU A 93 -0.32 7.78 -12.08
CA GLU A 93 -0.56 6.79 -11.01
C GLU A 93 -1.68 5.80 -11.37
N ILE A 94 -2.71 6.23 -12.11
CA ILE A 94 -3.74 5.32 -12.63
C ILE A 94 -3.12 4.38 -13.69
N CYS A 95 -2.26 4.89 -14.58
CA CYS A 95 -1.60 4.10 -15.62
C CYS A 95 -0.59 3.10 -15.05
N TRP A 96 0.06 3.39 -13.91
CA TRP A 96 0.98 2.45 -13.26
C TRP A 96 0.32 1.11 -12.96
N ARG A 97 -0.96 1.10 -12.60
CA ARG A 97 -1.70 -0.13 -12.36
C ARG A 97 -1.76 -1.03 -13.60
N THR A 98 -2.09 -0.45 -14.75
CA THR A 98 -2.12 -1.18 -16.04
C THR A 98 -0.73 -1.66 -16.42
N TYR A 99 0.29 -0.81 -16.22
CA TYR A 99 1.67 -1.18 -16.46
C TYR A 99 2.11 -2.38 -15.62
N TRP A 100 1.84 -2.39 -14.31
CA TRP A 100 2.21 -3.50 -13.44
C TRP A 100 1.57 -4.82 -13.87
N LYS A 101 0.30 -4.80 -14.28
CA LYS A 101 -0.38 -6.00 -14.79
C LYS A 101 0.30 -6.53 -16.04
N GLY A 102 0.48 -5.69 -17.05
CA GLY A 102 1.17 -6.09 -18.28
C GLY A 102 2.62 -6.53 -18.04
N TYR A 103 3.32 -5.89 -17.09
CA TYR A 103 4.67 -6.30 -16.73
C TYR A 103 4.71 -7.71 -16.14
N LEU A 104 3.81 -8.03 -15.20
CA LEU A 104 3.76 -9.36 -14.58
C LEU A 104 3.26 -10.42 -15.55
N GLU A 105 2.28 -10.11 -16.40
CA GLU A 105 1.79 -11.02 -17.44
C GLU A 105 2.91 -11.44 -18.40
N ASN A 106 3.75 -10.50 -18.82
CA ASN A 106 4.91 -10.78 -19.68
C ASN A 106 6.10 -11.43 -18.95
N ARG A 107 6.06 -11.48 -17.62
CA ARG A 107 7.10 -12.06 -16.74
C ARG A 107 6.48 -12.92 -15.66
N SER A 108 5.65 -13.85 -16.05
CA SER A 108 4.88 -14.73 -15.16
C SER A 108 5.77 -15.53 -14.19
N GLN A 109 7.03 -15.75 -14.55
CA GLN A 109 8.01 -16.42 -13.69
C GLN A 109 8.22 -15.67 -12.36
N ILE A 110 8.09 -14.34 -12.34
CA ILE A 110 8.18 -13.55 -11.10
C ILE A 110 7.13 -13.98 -10.09
N TRP A 111 5.90 -14.22 -10.57
CA TRP A 111 4.81 -14.68 -9.72
C TRP A 111 5.03 -16.12 -9.25
N THR A 112 5.48 -17.00 -10.14
CA THR A 112 5.78 -18.40 -9.82
C THR A 112 6.90 -18.49 -8.79
N ASN A 113 7.99 -17.74 -8.98
CA ASN A 113 9.09 -17.69 -8.01
C ASN A 113 8.62 -17.18 -6.65
N TYR A 114 7.83 -16.10 -6.63
CA TYR A 114 7.25 -15.58 -5.37
C TYR A 114 6.44 -16.66 -4.62
N LEU A 115 5.62 -17.44 -5.32
CA LEU A 115 4.84 -18.52 -4.70
C LEU A 115 5.73 -19.65 -4.17
N THR A 116 6.79 -20.01 -4.91
CA THR A 116 7.79 -21.00 -4.46
C THR A 116 8.51 -20.51 -3.21
N ASP A 117 9.00 -19.27 -3.24
CA ASP A 117 9.66 -18.65 -2.09
C ASP A 117 8.77 -18.64 -0.83
N LEU A 118 7.47 -18.39 -0.98
CA LEU A 118 6.54 -18.45 0.15
C LEU A 118 6.46 -19.83 0.80
N VAL A 119 6.58 -20.91 0.02
CA VAL A 119 6.62 -22.28 0.55
C VAL A 119 7.93 -22.49 1.32
N ASP A 120 9.04 -22.10 0.72
CA ASP A 120 10.38 -22.28 1.31
C ASP A 120 10.58 -21.44 2.56
N LEU A 121 10.00 -20.25 2.62
CA LEU A 121 10.09 -19.32 3.76
C LEU A 121 9.06 -19.60 4.87
N ARG A 122 8.18 -20.59 4.72
CA ARG A 122 7.08 -20.85 5.67
C ARG A 122 7.57 -21.08 7.10
N TYR A 123 8.73 -21.70 7.28
CA TYR A 123 9.30 -21.97 8.59
C TYR A 123 9.62 -20.69 9.39
N LEU A 124 9.92 -19.59 8.71
CA LEU A 124 10.20 -18.30 9.36
C LEU A 124 8.97 -17.71 10.07
N LYS A 125 7.76 -18.15 9.71
CA LYS A 125 6.53 -17.70 10.40
C LYS A 125 6.45 -18.13 11.87
N ALA A 126 7.27 -19.11 12.28
CA ALA A 126 7.41 -19.52 13.67
C ALA A 126 8.51 -18.73 14.40
N SER A 127 9.24 -17.84 13.73
CA SER A 127 10.24 -17.00 14.38
C SER A 127 9.60 -15.89 15.20
N ARG A 128 10.24 -15.54 16.31
CA ARG A 128 9.77 -14.44 17.19
C ARG A 128 9.71 -13.10 16.47
N GLU A 129 10.66 -12.86 15.58
CA GLU A 129 10.74 -11.64 14.76
C GLU A 129 9.52 -11.50 13.86
N TYR A 130 9.14 -12.58 13.16
CA TYR A 130 7.95 -12.57 12.31
C TYR A 130 6.67 -12.47 13.14
N GLU A 131 6.56 -13.19 14.24
CA GLU A 131 5.40 -13.12 15.13
C GLU A 131 5.18 -11.69 15.64
N ASN A 132 6.20 -11.05 16.19
CA ASN A 132 6.12 -9.68 16.67
C ASN A 132 5.74 -8.71 15.54
N ALA A 133 6.38 -8.83 14.37
CA ALA A 133 6.07 -7.98 13.23
C ALA A 133 4.63 -8.16 12.72
N SER A 134 4.16 -9.41 12.65
CA SER A 134 2.83 -9.74 12.14
C SER A 134 1.69 -9.44 13.13
N LYS A 135 2.01 -9.22 14.41
CA LYS A 135 1.08 -8.83 15.47
C LYS A 135 1.14 -7.33 15.80
N GLY A 136 2.12 -6.59 15.26
CA GLY A 136 2.34 -5.19 15.61
C GLY A 136 2.90 -5.00 17.02
N GLU A 137 3.74 -5.90 17.45
CA GLU A 137 4.39 -5.95 18.76
C GLU A 137 5.90 -5.67 18.66
N THR A 138 6.29 -4.81 17.69
CA THR A 138 7.68 -4.38 17.51
C THR A 138 7.98 -3.14 18.37
N GLU A 139 9.25 -2.78 18.46
CA GLU A 139 9.66 -1.53 19.13
C GLU A 139 9.36 -0.28 18.28
N ILE A 140 8.89 -0.43 17.04
CA ILE A 140 8.64 0.67 16.10
C ILE A 140 7.16 1.06 16.16
N VAL A 141 6.84 2.04 16.96
CA VAL A 141 5.44 2.45 17.26
C VAL A 141 4.64 2.77 15.98
N CYS A 142 5.24 3.49 15.03
CA CYS A 142 4.54 3.84 13.79
C CYS A 142 4.24 2.60 12.93
N PHE A 143 5.14 1.62 12.87
CA PHE A 143 4.94 0.36 12.17
C PHE A 143 3.76 -0.43 12.78
N ASN A 144 3.73 -0.56 14.10
CA ASN A 144 2.66 -1.24 14.83
C ASN A 144 1.30 -0.55 14.57
N GLY A 145 1.28 0.79 14.61
CA GLY A 145 0.08 1.58 14.32
C GLY A 145 -0.43 1.36 12.89
N TRP A 146 0.45 1.34 11.89
CA TRP A 146 0.08 1.06 10.50
C TRP A 146 -0.40 -0.37 10.27
N LEU A 147 0.19 -1.36 10.97
CA LEU A 147 -0.33 -2.72 10.89
C LEU A 147 -1.75 -2.81 11.44
N ASN A 148 -2.02 -2.18 12.59
CA ASN A 148 -3.36 -2.13 13.16
C ASN A 148 -4.35 -1.45 12.21
N GLU A 149 -3.97 -0.31 11.62
CA GLU A 149 -4.76 0.38 10.60
C GLU A 149 -5.07 -0.53 9.40
N LEU A 150 -4.06 -1.26 8.90
CA LEU A 150 -4.24 -2.25 7.82
C LEU A 150 -5.24 -3.35 8.20
N MET A 151 -5.10 -3.91 9.40
CA MET A 151 -5.95 -4.99 9.87
C MET A 151 -7.40 -4.53 10.12
N GLU A 152 -7.58 -3.30 10.62
CA GLU A 152 -8.89 -2.71 10.90
C GLU A 152 -9.60 -2.24 9.63
N ASN A 153 -8.89 -1.51 8.77
CA ASN A 153 -9.50 -0.81 7.63
C ASN A 153 -9.31 -1.54 6.30
N GLY A 154 -8.37 -2.49 6.20
CA GLY A 154 -8.01 -3.12 4.94
C GLY A 154 -7.37 -2.14 3.94
N TYR A 155 -6.83 -1.04 4.42
CA TYR A 155 -6.25 0.01 3.61
C TYR A 155 -5.06 0.68 4.31
N LEU A 156 -4.06 1.06 3.55
CA LEU A 156 -2.99 1.98 3.96
C LEU A 156 -2.78 3.01 2.85
N HIS A 157 -2.43 4.21 3.23
CA HIS A 157 -1.99 5.24 2.30
C HIS A 157 -0.78 4.74 1.50
N ASN A 158 -0.69 5.08 0.19
CA ASN A 158 0.38 4.55 -0.68
C ASN A 158 1.79 4.81 -0.14
N HIS A 159 2.06 6.01 0.36
CA HIS A 159 3.38 6.35 0.93
C HIS A 159 3.65 5.53 2.20
N THR A 160 2.63 5.29 3.01
CA THR A 160 2.72 4.45 4.21
C THR A 160 3.04 3.00 3.85
N ARG A 161 2.50 2.47 2.74
CA ARG A 161 2.87 1.13 2.25
C ARG A 161 4.37 1.03 1.94
N MET A 162 4.95 2.08 1.37
CA MET A 162 6.39 2.12 1.07
C MET A 162 7.22 2.15 2.35
N TRP A 163 6.85 2.96 3.34
CA TRP A 163 7.53 2.99 4.64
C TRP A 163 7.41 1.67 5.37
N PHE A 164 6.20 1.11 5.42
CA PHE A 164 5.95 -0.19 6.05
C PHE A 164 6.82 -1.28 5.43
N SER A 165 6.82 -1.40 4.10
CA SER A 165 7.60 -2.41 3.38
C SER A 165 9.10 -2.23 3.61
N SER A 166 9.59 -0.99 3.62
CA SER A 166 10.99 -0.69 3.89
C SER A 166 11.40 -1.05 5.32
N ILE A 167 10.55 -0.76 6.30
CA ILE A 167 10.80 -1.14 7.69
C ILE A 167 10.80 -2.66 7.84
N TRP A 168 9.83 -3.34 7.25
CA TRP A 168 9.77 -4.81 7.23
C TRP A 168 11.06 -5.44 6.71
N ILE A 169 11.51 -4.98 5.54
CA ILE A 169 12.67 -5.56 4.85
C ILE A 169 13.99 -5.14 5.49
N HIS A 170 14.20 -3.85 5.71
CA HIS A 170 15.52 -3.32 6.02
C HIS A 170 15.77 -3.11 7.52
N THR A 171 14.72 -2.83 8.29
CA THR A 171 14.86 -2.64 9.75
C THR A 171 14.59 -3.94 10.51
N LEU A 172 13.49 -4.62 10.22
CA LEU A 172 13.14 -5.88 10.85
C LEU A 172 13.82 -7.09 10.20
N LYS A 173 14.47 -6.88 9.04
CA LYS A 173 15.21 -7.90 8.27
C LYS A 173 14.39 -9.14 7.93
N LEU A 174 13.11 -8.94 7.66
CA LEU A 174 12.20 -10.01 7.27
C LEU A 174 12.12 -10.11 5.74
N PRO A 175 11.98 -11.33 5.18
CA PRO A 175 11.80 -11.52 3.74
C PRO A 175 10.61 -10.72 3.21
N TRP A 176 10.81 -10.05 2.07
CA TRP A 176 9.78 -9.23 1.43
C TRP A 176 8.55 -10.05 1.05
N GLN A 177 8.74 -11.32 0.70
CA GLN A 177 7.67 -12.23 0.30
C GLN A 177 6.63 -12.41 1.40
N LEU A 178 7.06 -12.55 2.65
CA LEU A 178 6.16 -12.69 3.79
C LEU A 178 5.39 -11.41 4.10
N GLY A 179 6.00 -10.24 3.88
CA GLY A 179 5.31 -8.97 3.99
C GLY A 179 4.31 -8.73 2.85
N ALA A 180 4.66 -9.14 1.62
CA ALA A 180 3.76 -9.12 0.48
C ALA A 180 2.55 -10.04 0.69
N GLU A 181 2.73 -11.22 1.27
CA GLU A 181 1.64 -12.13 1.66
C GLU A 181 0.72 -11.49 2.71
N LEU A 182 1.28 -10.81 3.71
CA LEU A 182 0.50 -10.08 4.71
C LEU A 182 -0.39 -9.01 4.05
N PHE A 183 0.14 -8.25 3.10
CA PHE A 183 -0.62 -7.27 2.34
C PHE A 183 -1.71 -7.91 1.48
N MET A 184 -1.41 -9.03 0.81
CA MET A 184 -2.42 -9.77 0.04
C MET A 184 -3.57 -10.26 0.91
N LYS A 185 -3.31 -10.59 2.17
CA LYS A 185 -4.31 -11.06 3.13
C LYS A 185 -5.24 -9.95 3.62
N PHE A 186 -4.71 -8.75 3.88
CA PHE A 186 -5.44 -7.71 4.59
C PHE A 186 -5.91 -6.55 3.71
N LEU A 187 -5.22 -6.23 2.61
CA LEU A 187 -5.61 -5.12 1.74
C LEU A 187 -6.88 -5.44 0.94
N LEU A 188 -7.86 -4.57 0.98
CA LEU A 188 -9.08 -4.64 0.16
C LEU A 188 -8.80 -4.44 -1.33
N ASP A 189 -7.73 -3.74 -1.67
CA ASP A 189 -7.27 -3.51 -3.05
C ASP A 189 -6.14 -4.47 -3.47
N ALA A 190 -5.94 -5.56 -2.73
CA ALA A 190 -4.91 -6.53 -3.04
C ALA A 190 -4.98 -6.99 -4.50
N ASP A 191 -3.86 -6.86 -5.19
CA ASP A 191 -3.68 -7.21 -6.61
C ASP A 191 -2.32 -7.89 -6.76
N PRO A 192 -2.25 -9.11 -7.30
CA PRO A 192 -1.00 -9.85 -7.41
C PRO A 192 0.14 -9.07 -8.07
N ALA A 193 -0.16 -8.36 -9.17
CA ALA A 193 0.85 -7.61 -9.90
C ALA A 193 1.33 -6.39 -9.12
N SER A 194 0.43 -5.51 -8.72
CA SER A 194 0.77 -4.27 -8.02
C SER A 194 1.46 -4.57 -6.69
N ASN A 195 0.97 -5.54 -5.93
CA ASN A 195 1.54 -5.88 -4.63
C ASN A 195 2.93 -6.49 -4.77
N THR A 196 3.09 -7.56 -5.55
CA THR A 196 4.38 -8.25 -5.70
C THR A 196 5.44 -7.32 -6.26
N LEU A 197 5.13 -6.58 -7.32
CA LEU A 197 6.12 -5.72 -7.96
C LEU A 197 6.49 -4.49 -7.11
N SER A 198 5.54 -3.95 -6.34
CA SER A 198 5.85 -2.85 -5.41
C SER A 198 6.75 -3.32 -4.26
N TRP A 199 6.52 -4.49 -3.69
CA TRP A 199 7.40 -5.07 -2.68
C TRP A 199 8.80 -5.37 -3.22
N ARG A 200 8.90 -5.95 -4.44
CA ARG A 200 10.18 -6.16 -5.15
C ARG A 200 10.91 -4.85 -5.41
N TRP A 201 10.18 -3.79 -5.75
CA TRP A 201 10.77 -2.47 -5.95
C TRP A 201 11.38 -1.92 -4.66
N VAL A 202 10.69 -2.00 -3.53
CA VAL A 202 11.23 -1.59 -2.22
C VAL A 202 12.45 -2.43 -1.83
N ALA A 203 12.41 -3.73 -2.08
CA ALA A 203 13.50 -4.67 -1.80
C ALA A 203 14.75 -4.48 -2.69
N GLY A 204 14.65 -3.70 -3.78
CA GLY A 204 15.75 -3.54 -4.74
C GLY A 204 15.82 -4.61 -5.83
N ASN A 205 14.80 -5.48 -5.93
CA ASN A 205 14.76 -6.61 -6.89
C ASN A 205 14.05 -6.25 -8.21
N HIS A 206 13.64 -4.99 -8.41
CA HIS A 206 12.97 -4.54 -9.63
C HIS A 206 13.89 -3.70 -10.52
N THR A 207 14.69 -2.82 -9.93
CA THR A 207 15.65 -1.98 -10.65
C THR A 207 17.01 -2.11 -9.98
N LEU A 208 17.99 -2.60 -10.71
CA LEU A 208 19.36 -2.80 -10.22
C LEU A 208 19.91 -1.54 -9.52
N GLY A 209 20.45 -1.71 -8.32
CA GLY A 209 21.07 -0.65 -7.53
C GLY A 209 20.12 0.39 -6.95
N LYS A 210 18.80 0.21 -7.10
CA LYS A 210 17.79 1.11 -6.52
C LYS A 210 16.96 0.39 -5.48
N THR A 211 17.10 0.80 -4.24
CA THR A 211 16.34 0.31 -3.09
C THR A 211 15.66 1.48 -2.40
N TYR A 212 14.44 1.30 -1.93
CA TYR A 212 13.77 2.33 -1.15
C TYR A 212 14.02 2.13 0.34
N LEU A 213 14.68 3.10 0.97
CA LEU A 213 14.92 3.11 2.41
C LEU A 213 14.07 4.17 3.10
N ALA A 214 13.23 3.76 4.05
CA ALA A 214 12.41 4.66 4.85
C ALA A 214 13.30 5.59 5.69
N ASN A 215 12.99 6.88 5.67
CA ASN A 215 13.73 7.91 6.38
C ASN A 215 12.83 8.57 7.44
N PRO A 216 13.27 8.68 8.72
CA PRO A 216 12.48 9.29 9.79
C PRO A 216 12.02 10.72 9.49
N SER A 217 12.89 11.54 8.92
CA SER A 217 12.54 12.93 8.55
C SER A 217 11.51 13.00 7.43
N ASN A 218 11.56 12.05 6.47
CA ASN A 218 10.55 11.92 5.42
C ASN A 218 9.20 11.52 6.02
N ILE A 219 9.17 10.54 6.93
CA ILE A 219 7.97 10.12 7.66
C ILE A 219 7.39 11.32 8.44
N LYS A 220 8.22 12.03 9.22
CA LYS A 220 7.79 13.22 9.96
C LYS A 220 7.15 14.26 9.07
N LYS A 221 7.82 14.60 7.95
CA LYS A 221 7.31 15.59 6.99
C LYS A 221 5.94 15.20 6.44
N TYR A 222 5.83 14.01 5.90
CA TYR A 222 4.63 13.59 5.17
C TYR A 222 3.50 13.03 6.05
N THR A 223 3.74 12.92 7.35
CA THR A 223 2.69 12.69 8.35
C THR A 223 2.27 13.96 9.09
N GLY A 224 2.71 15.13 8.62
CA GLY A 224 2.40 16.40 9.29
C GLY A 224 2.97 16.47 10.72
N GLY A 225 4.08 15.81 10.99
CA GLY A 225 4.72 15.77 12.31
C GLY A 225 4.12 14.74 13.28
N ARG A 226 3.07 14.00 12.91
CA ARG A 226 2.41 13.02 13.80
C ARG A 226 3.32 11.85 14.19
N LEU A 227 4.20 11.43 13.28
CA LEU A 227 5.06 10.26 13.46
C LEU A 227 6.52 10.65 13.20
N PHE A 228 7.41 10.26 14.11
CA PHE A 228 8.84 10.48 13.97
C PHE A 228 9.62 9.32 14.62
N PRO A 229 9.91 8.23 13.87
CA PRO A 229 10.68 7.09 14.38
C PRO A 229 12.18 7.39 14.39
N GLU A 230 12.58 8.41 15.18
CA GLU A 230 13.98 8.83 15.32
C GLU A 230 14.83 7.70 15.88
N ASN A 231 15.96 7.41 15.23
CA ASN A 231 16.90 6.36 15.60
C ASN A 231 16.35 4.90 15.63
N GLN A 232 15.13 4.68 15.14
CA GLN A 232 14.50 3.36 15.15
C GLN A 232 14.68 2.61 13.80
N LEU A 233 15.04 3.30 12.74
CA LEU A 233 15.07 2.74 11.39
C LEU A 233 16.49 2.42 10.93
N ALA A 234 16.61 1.41 10.07
CA ALA A 234 17.86 1.07 9.43
C ALA A 234 18.45 2.25 8.65
N ARG A 235 19.75 2.48 8.80
CA ARG A 235 20.48 3.51 8.06
C ARG A 235 21.04 3.03 6.73
N LYS A 236 21.04 1.71 6.50
CA LYS A 236 21.48 1.07 5.26
C LYS A 236 20.47 0.00 4.86
N ALA A 237 20.28 -0.15 3.57
CA ALA A 237 19.46 -1.22 3.04
C ALA A 237 20.15 -2.57 3.24
N VAL A 238 19.34 -3.62 3.41
CA VAL A 238 19.85 -5.00 3.32
C VAL A 238 20.22 -5.25 1.86
N GLU A 239 21.35 -5.90 1.62
CA GLU A 239 21.73 -6.31 0.28
C GLU A 239 20.67 -7.23 -0.32
N SER A 240 20.17 -6.89 -1.51
CA SER A 240 19.23 -7.75 -2.20
C SER A 240 19.98 -8.98 -2.70
N ASN A 241 19.56 -10.17 -2.30
CA ASN A 241 19.89 -11.37 -3.05
C ASN A 241 19.21 -11.21 -4.41
N GLN A 242 20.01 -11.05 -5.45
CA GLN A 242 19.51 -10.94 -6.82
C GLN A 242 18.87 -12.28 -7.17
N ASP A 243 17.55 -12.33 -7.12
CA ASP A 243 16.81 -13.40 -7.81
C ASP A 243 17.17 -13.23 -9.29
N GLY A 244 17.83 -14.23 -9.85
CA GLY A 244 18.24 -14.22 -11.25
C GLY A 244 17.06 -13.80 -12.14
N THR A 245 17.32 -12.82 -13.00
CA THR A 245 16.42 -12.33 -14.05
C THR A 245 15.99 -13.45 -14.99
#